data_b11fa8b634e1115b343ead2d3ff69d7d
#
_entry.id   b11fa8b634e1115b343ead2d3ff69d7d
#
_cell.length_a   1.000
_cell.length_b   1.000
_cell.length_c   1.000
_cell.angle_alpha   90.00
_cell.angle_beta   90.00
_cell.angle_gamma   90.00
#
_symmetry.space_group_name_H-M   'P 1'
#
loop_
_entity.id
_entity.type
_entity.pdbx_description
1 polymer ?
#
loop_
_entity_poly.entity_id
_entity_poly.type
_entity_poly.pdbx_seq_one_letter_code
_entity_poly.pdbx_strand_id
1 'polypeptide(L)'
;DLSWHVKNLIIGATRNWSSNVIEWNLASDPSYEPHTPGGCTNCMGAITIGPSVTRNVSYYVIASASKFVRPGSHRIASNITGSLQNVAFLRADGKKVMIVLNDVDVSATFNIAFDGRYMHTQLRPHAVGTYIW
;
A
#
# COMPACT_ATOMS: atom_id res chain seq x y z
N ASP A 1 1.89 6.73 -9.59
CA ASP A 1 3.16 6.13 -9.16
C ASP A 1 2.95 5.32 -7.90
N LEU A 2 3.24 4.01 -7.96
CA LEU A 2 3.04 3.06 -6.86
C LEU A 2 3.86 3.47 -5.61
N SER A 3 5.15 3.75 -5.82
CA SER A 3 6.07 4.05 -4.70
C SER A 3 5.65 5.29 -3.95
N TRP A 4 5.28 6.36 -4.66
CA TRP A 4 4.85 7.60 -4.04
C TRP A 4 3.59 7.40 -3.19
N HIS A 5 2.56 6.75 -3.75
CA HIS A 5 1.29 6.51 -3.05
C HIS A 5 1.47 5.59 -1.84
N VAL A 6 2.21 4.49 -1.99
CA VAL A 6 2.47 3.59 -0.86
C VAL A 6 3.28 4.29 0.23
N LYS A 7 4.34 5.03 -0.14
CA LYS A 7 5.19 5.76 0.80
C LYS A 7 4.41 6.80 1.59
N ASN A 8 3.67 7.66 0.89
CA ASN A 8 3.07 8.85 1.51
C ASN A 8 1.67 8.57 2.08
N LEU A 9 0.85 7.80 1.36
CA LEU A 9 -0.54 7.56 1.77
C LEU A 9 -0.66 6.31 2.65
N ILE A 10 -0.19 5.14 2.20
CA ILE A 10 -0.35 3.91 2.98
C ILE A 10 0.55 3.95 4.21
N ILE A 11 1.86 4.09 4.02
CA ILE A 11 2.84 4.05 5.11
C ILE A 11 2.85 5.38 5.87
N GLY A 12 3.02 6.49 5.18
CA GLY A 12 3.19 7.80 5.77
C GLY A 12 1.99 8.26 6.57
N ALA A 13 0.79 8.23 5.99
CA ALA A 13 -0.42 8.65 6.69
C ALA A 13 -0.69 7.80 7.93
N THR A 14 -0.60 6.46 7.82
CA THR A 14 -0.87 5.57 8.95
C THR A 14 0.20 5.66 10.04
N ARG A 15 1.47 5.90 9.70
CA ARG A 15 2.51 6.21 10.70
C ARG A 15 2.25 7.53 11.43
N ASN A 16 1.56 8.46 10.79
CA ASN A 16 1.14 9.74 11.37
C ASN A 16 -0.30 9.70 11.93
N TRP A 17 -0.76 8.51 12.33
CA TRP A 17 -2.02 8.29 13.05
C TRP A 17 -3.30 8.47 12.22
N SER A 18 -3.20 8.55 10.89
CA SER A 18 -4.40 8.47 10.05
C SER A 18 -5.06 7.11 10.19
N SER A 19 -6.35 7.10 10.46
CA SER A 19 -7.18 5.89 10.50
C SER A 19 -7.80 5.53 9.16
N ASN A 20 -7.70 6.44 8.18
CA ASN A 20 -8.25 6.26 6.85
C ASN A 20 -7.26 6.72 5.78
N VAL A 21 -7.26 6.02 4.66
CA VAL A 21 -6.60 6.42 3.43
C VAL A 21 -7.64 6.32 2.31
N ILE A 22 -7.87 7.43 1.63
CA ILE A 22 -8.84 7.53 0.53
C ILE A 22 -8.09 7.92 -0.72
N GLU A 23 -8.16 7.06 -1.74
CA GLU A 23 -7.67 7.36 -3.08
C GLU A 23 -8.83 7.86 -3.95
N TRP A 24 -8.49 8.59 -5.00
CA TRP A 24 -9.47 9.05 -5.94
C TRP A 24 -10.13 7.87 -6.66
N ASN A 25 -11.48 7.90 -6.71
CA ASN A 25 -12.34 7.14 -7.59
C ASN A 25 -12.08 5.61 -7.64
N LEU A 26 -13.15 4.85 -7.44
CA LEU A 26 -13.11 3.38 -7.55
C LEU A 26 -12.98 2.94 -9.01
N ALA A 27 -13.76 3.53 -9.91
CA ALA A 27 -13.84 3.11 -11.31
C ALA A 27 -14.11 4.28 -12.25
N SER A 28 -13.54 4.20 -13.44
CA SER A 28 -13.84 5.07 -14.57
C SER A 28 -13.88 4.26 -15.86
N ASP A 29 -14.45 4.82 -16.92
CA ASP A 29 -14.35 4.25 -18.26
C ASP A 29 -13.00 4.61 -18.92
N PRO A 30 -12.71 4.14 -20.16
CA PRO A 30 -11.47 4.49 -20.86
C PRO A 30 -11.33 5.99 -21.20
N SER A 31 -12.42 6.76 -21.13
CA SER A 31 -12.43 8.21 -21.34
C SER A 31 -12.36 9.00 -20.03
N TYR A 32 -12.08 8.32 -18.90
CA TYR A 32 -12.02 8.88 -17.53
C TYR A 32 -13.37 9.37 -16.99
N GLU A 33 -14.46 8.92 -17.59
CA GLU A 33 -15.83 9.24 -17.12
C GLU A 33 -16.33 8.20 -16.07
N PRO A 34 -17.27 8.58 -15.20
CA PRO A 34 -17.87 9.91 -15.09
C PRO A 34 -17.04 10.88 -14.25
N HIS A 35 -17.04 12.16 -14.60
CA HIS A 35 -16.54 13.24 -13.77
C HIS A 35 -17.53 14.42 -13.75
N THR A 36 -17.49 15.23 -12.71
CA THR A 36 -18.32 16.45 -12.61
C THR A 36 -17.74 17.57 -13.48
N PRO A 37 -18.56 18.51 -13.96
CA PRO A 37 -18.05 19.72 -14.61
C PRO A 37 -17.01 20.43 -13.76
N GLY A 38 -15.84 20.73 -14.34
CA GLY A 38 -14.70 21.31 -13.64
C GLY A 38 -13.87 20.30 -12.82
N GLY A 39 -14.25 19.03 -12.81
CA GLY A 39 -13.48 17.96 -12.20
C GLY A 39 -12.29 17.48 -13.04
N CYS A 40 -11.55 16.52 -12.55
CA CYS A 40 -10.40 15.98 -13.26
C CYS A 40 -10.83 15.19 -14.52
N THR A 41 -10.35 15.63 -15.68
CA THR A 41 -10.69 15.04 -16.99
C THR A 41 -9.74 13.91 -17.41
N ASN A 42 -8.70 13.63 -16.63
CA ASN A 42 -7.69 12.59 -16.90
C ASN A 42 -7.31 11.78 -15.64
N CYS A 43 -8.17 11.80 -14.61
CA CYS A 43 -7.95 11.02 -13.39
C CYS A 43 -8.48 9.60 -13.54
N MET A 44 -7.56 8.65 -13.48
CA MET A 44 -7.86 7.24 -13.59
C MET A 44 -8.38 6.68 -12.26
N GLY A 45 -9.46 5.90 -12.32
CA GLY A 45 -9.95 5.14 -11.16
C GLY A 45 -9.03 3.96 -10.79
N ALA A 46 -9.33 3.30 -9.69
CA ALA A 46 -8.63 2.07 -9.31
C ALA A 46 -8.83 0.96 -10.36
N ILE A 47 -9.99 0.94 -11.01
CA ILE A 47 -10.25 0.08 -12.15
C ILE A 47 -10.77 0.89 -13.33
N THR A 48 -10.46 0.43 -14.54
CA THR A 48 -11.06 0.95 -15.77
C THR A 48 -12.04 -0.10 -16.31
N ILE A 49 -13.27 0.32 -16.54
CA ILE A 49 -14.37 -0.53 -17.05
C ILE A 49 -14.63 -0.13 -18.51
N GLY A 50 -14.24 -1.01 -19.43
CA GLY A 50 -14.47 -0.91 -20.86
C GLY A 50 -14.93 -2.26 -21.41
N PRO A 51 -14.53 -2.65 -22.61
CA PRO A 51 -14.76 -4.00 -23.14
C PRO A 51 -14.20 -5.10 -22.23
N SER A 52 -13.18 -4.76 -21.43
CA SER A 52 -12.64 -5.57 -20.34
C SER A 52 -12.41 -4.71 -19.10
N VAL A 53 -12.28 -5.35 -17.94
CA VAL A 53 -11.95 -4.68 -16.68
C VAL A 53 -10.44 -4.72 -16.48
N THR A 54 -9.82 -3.52 -16.36
CA THR A 54 -8.40 -3.37 -16.08
C THR A 54 -8.20 -2.86 -14.66
N ARG A 55 -7.26 -3.46 -13.91
CA ARG A 55 -6.82 -2.98 -12.60
C ARG A 55 -5.66 -2.02 -12.79
N ASN A 56 -5.82 -0.80 -12.31
CA ASN A 56 -4.83 0.26 -12.41
C ASN A 56 -3.88 0.26 -11.21
N VAL A 57 -2.85 1.09 -11.22
CA VAL A 57 -1.84 1.16 -10.16
C VAL A 57 -2.48 1.41 -8.79
N SER A 58 -3.44 2.32 -8.69
CA SER A 58 -4.13 2.64 -7.42
C SER A 58 -4.89 1.44 -6.83
N TYR A 59 -5.38 0.51 -7.67
CA TYR A 59 -5.94 -0.75 -7.17
C TYR A 59 -4.92 -1.52 -6.33
N TYR A 60 -3.68 -1.64 -6.80
CA TYR A 60 -2.62 -2.37 -6.11
C TYR A 60 -2.07 -1.61 -4.90
N VAL A 61 -2.04 -0.27 -4.96
CA VAL A 61 -1.72 0.58 -3.81
C VAL A 61 -2.67 0.26 -2.65
N ILE A 62 -3.97 0.36 -2.87
CA ILE A 62 -4.97 0.07 -1.85
C ILE A 62 -4.95 -1.41 -1.43
N ALA A 63 -4.81 -2.33 -2.38
CA ALA A 63 -4.80 -3.77 -2.11
C ALA A 63 -3.63 -4.20 -1.22
N SER A 64 -2.47 -3.51 -1.28
CA SER A 64 -1.32 -3.80 -0.42
C SER A 64 -1.65 -3.70 1.07
N ALA A 65 -2.63 -2.87 1.42
CA ALA A 65 -3.13 -2.70 2.78
C ALA A 65 -4.49 -3.37 2.99
N SER A 66 -5.52 -3.03 2.20
CA SER A 66 -6.92 -3.37 2.46
C SER A 66 -7.19 -4.87 2.52
N LYS A 67 -6.46 -5.66 1.76
CA LYS A 67 -6.59 -7.12 1.77
C LYS A 67 -6.12 -7.73 3.09
N PHE A 68 -5.15 -7.13 3.76
CA PHE A 68 -4.39 -7.74 4.84
C PHE A 68 -4.59 -7.03 6.18
N VAL A 69 -4.65 -5.70 6.18
CA VAL A 69 -4.95 -4.87 7.36
C VAL A 69 -6.48 -4.75 7.48
N ARG A 70 -7.07 -5.68 8.20
CA ARG A 70 -8.54 -5.78 8.33
C ARG A 70 -9.07 -4.83 9.40
N PRO A 71 -10.37 -4.45 9.35
CA PRO A 71 -11.01 -3.67 10.41
C PRO A 71 -10.71 -4.24 11.80
N GLY A 72 -10.46 -3.35 12.77
CA GLY A 72 -10.02 -3.71 14.11
C GLY A 72 -8.51 -3.91 14.25
N SER A 73 -7.73 -3.73 13.19
CA SER A 73 -6.26 -3.72 13.28
C SER A 73 -5.77 -2.43 13.93
N HIS A 74 -4.70 -2.53 14.72
CA HIS A 74 -4.03 -1.40 15.34
C HIS A 74 -2.60 -1.27 14.83
N ARG A 75 -2.17 -0.04 14.53
CA ARG A 75 -0.77 0.21 14.19
C ARG A 75 0.13 -0.10 15.39
N ILE A 76 1.18 -0.87 15.16
CA ILE A 76 2.22 -1.16 16.15
C ILE A 76 3.55 -0.53 15.73
N ALA A 77 4.48 -0.39 16.68
CA ALA A 77 5.79 0.18 16.41
C ALA A 77 6.58 -0.67 15.41
N SER A 78 7.25 -0.01 14.49
CA SER A 78 8.24 -0.60 13.59
C SER A 78 9.32 0.42 13.29
N ASN A 79 10.57 -0.03 13.16
CA ASN A 79 11.67 0.84 12.79
C ASN A 79 11.81 0.94 11.28
N ILE A 80 12.22 2.10 10.79
CA ILE A 80 12.63 2.29 9.40
C ILE A 80 14.15 2.08 9.34
N THR A 81 14.59 1.23 8.42
CA THR A 81 16.01 0.94 8.22
C THR A 81 16.40 1.28 6.79
N GLY A 82 17.29 2.23 6.62
CA GLY A 82 17.74 2.69 5.31
C GLY A 82 16.58 3.17 4.42
N SER A 83 16.51 2.63 3.23
CA SER A 83 15.48 2.94 2.21
C SER A 83 14.17 2.15 2.36
N LEU A 84 14.10 1.23 3.32
CA LEU A 84 12.94 0.35 3.52
C LEU A 84 11.87 1.08 4.34
N GLN A 85 11.01 1.82 3.64
CA GLN A 85 9.82 2.42 4.24
C GLN A 85 8.86 1.35 4.68
N ASN A 86 8.29 1.46 5.87
CA ASN A 86 7.39 0.40 6.36
C ASN A 86 6.39 0.90 7.40
N VAL A 87 5.35 0.11 7.60
CA VAL A 87 4.41 0.25 8.72
C VAL A 87 3.94 -1.14 9.14
N ALA A 88 3.72 -1.33 10.44
CA ALA A 88 3.26 -2.60 10.99
C ALA A 88 1.93 -2.46 11.75
N PHE A 89 1.13 -3.52 11.71
CA PHE A 89 -0.18 -3.58 12.35
C PHE A 89 -0.34 -4.91 13.10
N LEU A 90 -1.05 -4.85 14.21
CA LEU A 90 -1.58 -6.01 14.92
C LEU A 90 -3.06 -6.13 14.57
N ARG A 91 -3.46 -7.28 14.01
CA ARG A 91 -4.84 -7.59 13.68
C ARG A 91 -5.61 -8.09 14.89
N ALA A 92 -6.94 -8.00 14.81
CA ALA A 92 -7.84 -8.52 15.86
C ALA A 92 -7.70 -10.03 16.08
N ASP A 93 -7.25 -10.80 15.07
CA ASP A 93 -6.98 -12.25 15.17
C ASP A 93 -5.58 -12.57 15.71
N GLY A 94 -4.83 -11.57 16.19
CA GLY A 94 -3.47 -11.70 16.73
C GLY A 94 -2.36 -11.76 15.71
N LYS A 95 -2.66 -11.84 14.41
CA LYS A 95 -1.64 -11.81 13.35
C LYS A 95 -1.05 -10.41 13.21
N LYS A 96 0.22 -10.36 12.83
CA LYS A 96 0.91 -9.13 12.50
C LYS A 96 0.96 -8.99 10.98
N VAL A 97 0.85 -7.75 10.51
CA VAL A 97 0.97 -7.39 9.10
C VAL A 97 2.01 -6.30 9.01
N MET A 98 2.99 -6.47 8.13
CA MET A 98 3.97 -5.44 7.83
C MET A 98 3.97 -5.14 6.34
N ILE A 99 3.76 -3.88 5.99
CA ILE A 99 3.86 -3.38 4.61
C ILE A 99 5.22 -2.73 4.48
N VAL A 100 6.02 -3.18 3.52
CA VAL A 100 7.38 -2.68 3.26
C VAL A 100 7.49 -2.22 1.82
N LEU A 101 8.01 -1.02 1.62
CA LEU A 101 8.38 -0.47 0.32
C LEU A 101 9.91 -0.37 0.24
N ASN A 102 10.49 -0.91 -0.81
CA ASN A 102 11.85 -0.61 -1.21
C ASN A 102 11.84 0.65 -2.10
N ASP A 103 12.28 1.78 -1.56
CA ASP A 103 12.17 3.11 -2.18
C ASP A 103 13.46 3.54 -2.92
N VAL A 104 14.20 2.56 -3.46
CA VAL A 104 15.43 2.82 -4.24
C VAL A 104 15.54 1.94 -5.48
N ASP A 105 16.47 2.30 -6.38
CA ASP A 105 16.71 1.66 -7.67
C ASP A 105 17.47 0.32 -7.59
N VAL A 106 17.76 -0.18 -6.39
CA VAL A 106 18.46 -1.45 -6.19
C VAL A 106 17.62 -2.40 -5.33
N SER A 107 17.80 -3.70 -5.55
CA SER A 107 17.14 -4.71 -4.70
C SER A 107 17.66 -4.62 -3.28
N ALA A 108 16.75 -4.69 -2.32
CA ALA A 108 17.04 -4.67 -0.89
C ALA A 108 16.76 -6.03 -0.25
N THR A 109 17.76 -6.60 0.41
CA THR A 109 17.63 -7.80 1.21
C THR A 109 17.57 -7.41 2.68
N PHE A 110 16.61 -7.94 3.44
CA PHE A 110 16.39 -7.56 4.83
C PHE A 110 15.76 -8.66 5.65
N ASN A 111 15.76 -8.48 6.97
CA ASN A 111 15.06 -9.34 7.90
C ASN A 111 13.88 -8.58 8.54
N ILE A 112 12.75 -9.26 8.66
CA ILE A 112 11.67 -8.86 9.54
C ILE A 112 11.85 -9.63 10.84
N ALA A 113 12.11 -8.92 11.94
CA ALA A 113 12.34 -9.50 13.25
C ALA A 113 11.18 -9.22 14.20
N PHE A 114 10.72 -10.25 14.91
CA PHE A 114 9.70 -10.12 15.94
C PHE A 114 9.88 -11.24 16.98
N ASP A 115 9.92 -10.85 18.25
CA ASP A 115 9.98 -11.77 19.40
C ASP A 115 11.05 -12.87 19.26
N GLY A 116 12.29 -12.45 18.94
CA GLY A 116 13.43 -13.34 18.80
C GLY A 116 13.44 -14.21 17.54
N ARG A 117 12.41 -14.11 16.71
CA ARG A 117 12.33 -14.77 15.40
C ARG A 117 12.52 -13.76 14.28
N TYR A 118 12.98 -14.21 13.13
CA TYR A 118 13.12 -13.37 11.95
C TYR A 118 12.84 -14.16 10.67
N MET A 119 12.35 -13.43 9.69
CA MET A 119 12.14 -13.90 8.33
C MET A 119 13.06 -13.12 7.38
N HIS A 120 13.86 -13.85 6.60
CA HIS A 120 14.73 -13.28 5.58
C HIS A 120 13.96 -13.13 4.27
N THR A 121 14.07 -11.96 3.63
CA THR A 121 13.37 -11.68 2.38
C THR A 121 14.09 -10.62 1.53
N GLN A 122 13.64 -10.44 0.30
CA GLN A 122 14.17 -9.45 -0.63
C GLN A 122 13.01 -8.74 -1.34
N LEU A 123 13.16 -7.45 -1.59
CA LEU A 123 12.31 -6.67 -2.47
C LEU A 123 13.12 -6.10 -3.65
N ARG A 124 12.55 -6.20 -4.84
CA ARG A 124 13.07 -5.55 -6.04
C ARG A 124 13.00 -4.02 -5.90
N PRO A 125 13.71 -3.26 -6.77
CA PRO A 125 13.56 -1.81 -6.85
C PRO A 125 12.09 -1.40 -6.92
N HIS A 126 11.70 -0.39 -6.15
CA HIS A 126 10.36 0.20 -6.10
C HIS A 126 9.22 -0.80 -5.85
N ALA A 127 9.54 -1.98 -5.33
CA ALA A 127 8.55 -3.00 -5.01
C ALA A 127 7.98 -2.82 -3.61
N VAL A 128 6.71 -3.20 -3.48
CA VAL A 128 5.99 -3.28 -2.22
C VAL A 128 5.77 -4.75 -1.85
N GLY A 129 5.98 -5.09 -0.60
CA GLY A 129 5.67 -6.40 -0.03
C GLY A 129 4.77 -6.26 1.19
N THR A 130 3.79 -7.16 1.33
CA THR A 130 2.99 -7.28 2.54
C THR A 130 3.24 -8.64 3.16
N TYR A 131 3.70 -8.65 4.40
CA TYR A 131 4.12 -9.82 5.15
C TYR A 131 3.17 -10.06 6.31
N ILE A 132 2.81 -11.33 6.57
CA ILE A 132 1.87 -11.72 7.61
C ILE A 132 2.44 -12.90 8.38
N TRP A 133 2.35 -12.85 9.71
CA TRP A 133 2.76 -13.95 10.60
C TRP A 133 1.97 -13.99 11.90
#